data_fd6e326fd1c9e9f8d24676d11f5b168b
#
_entry.id   fd6e326fd1c9e9f8d24676d11f5b168b
#
_cell.length_a   1.000
_cell.length_b   1.000
_cell.length_c   1.000
_cell.angle_alpha   90.00
_cell.angle_beta   90.00
_cell.angle_gamma   90.00
#
_symmetry.space_group_name_H-M   'P 1'
#
loop_
_entity.id
_entity.type
_entity.pdbx_description
1 polymer ?
#
loop_
_entity_poly.entity_id
_entity_poly.type
_entity_poly.pdbx_seq_one_letter_code
_entity_poly.pdbx_strand_id
1 'polypeptide(L)'
;METYKRLVFNTALNFLQHREEAEDITQEVFIEVYQSLSKFKEQSTISTWIYRITVNKCLDHLRAKKRQKRFGFLTGLFHPESGEVLAEISHFDHPGIEMEKKEKAQFLFKAIEALPENQKTAFILWHIEELPQKEIAEIMQSSVKAVESLLQRAKANLRKELEKIYPERRNERN
;
A
#
# COMPACT_ATOMS: atom_id res chain seq x y z
N MET A 1 23.05 -0.09 -6.73
CA MET A 1 22.09 1.03 -6.65
C MET A 1 20.80 0.73 -7.42
N GLU A 2 20.86 0.20 -8.61
CA GLU A 2 19.69 -0.12 -9.45
C GLU A 2 18.69 -1.07 -8.76
N THR A 3 19.18 -2.10 -8.07
CA THR A 3 18.37 -3.08 -7.34
C THR A 3 17.48 -2.43 -6.27
N TYR A 4 18.03 -1.51 -5.48
CA TYR A 4 17.24 -0.80 -4.46
C TYR A 4 16.26 0.21 -5.07
N LYS A 5 16.59 0.82 -6.22
CA LYS A 5 15.67 1.70 -6.93
C LYS A 5 14.41 0.95 -7.37
N ARG A 6 14.58 -0.25 -7.94
CA ARG A 6 13.46 -1.11 -8.32
C ARG A 6 12.64 -1.57 -7.10
N LEU A 7 13.31 -1.95 -6.01
CA LEU A 7 12.66 -2.32 -4.76
C LEU A 7 11.77 -1.18 -4.27
N VAL A 8 12.32 0.02 -4.09
CA VAL A 8 11.59 1.18 -3.57
C VAL A 8 10.43 1.56 -4.48
N PHE A 9 10.66 1.63 -5.80
CA PHE A 9 9.63 1.98 -6.77
C PHE A 9 8.49 0.95 -6.79
N ASN A 10 8.79 -0.35 -6.84
CA ASN A 10 7.78 -1.38 -6.86
C ASN A 10 6.96 -1.38 -5.56
N THR A 11 7.63 -1.28 -4.41
CA THR A 11 6.95 -1.17 -3.12
C THR A 11 6.04 0.06 -3.08
N ALA A 12 6.53 1.23 -3.46
CA ALA A 12 5.72 2.45 -3.53
C ALA A 12 4.52 2.27 -4.47
N LEU A 13 4.72 1.68 -5.66
CA LEU A 13 3.65 1.40 -6.60
C LEU A 13 2.60 0.44 -6.03
N ASN A 14 3.01 -0.59 -5.29
CA ASN A 14 2.11 -1.53 -4.63
C ASN A 14 1.26 -0.88 -3.54
N PHE A 15 1.78 0.14 -2.86
CA PHE A 15 1.04 0.90 -1.84
C PHE A 15 0.12 1.97 -2.41
N LEU A 16 0.60 2.71 -3.41
CA LEU A 16 -0.05 3.94 -3.91
C LEU A 16 -0.96 3.67 -5.12
N GLN A 17 -0.70 2.60 -5.89
CA GLN A 17 -1.40 2.25 -7.12
C GLN A 17 -1.42 3.40 -8.16
N HIS A 18 -0.46 4.32 -8.07
CA HIS A 18 -0.31 5.46 -8.95
C HIS A 18 1.17 5.65 -9.28
N ARG A 19 1.51 5.60 -10.56
CA ARG A 19 2.89 5.57 -11.03
C ARG A 19 3.66 6.85 -10.69
N GLU A 20 3.08 8.00 -10.98
CA GLU A 20 3.73 9.29 -10.72
C GLU A 20 3.98 9.50 -9.22
N GLU A 21 2.98 9.20 -8.38
CA GLU A 21 3.15 9.25 -6.93
C GLU A 21 4.25 8.28 -6.45
N ALA A 22 4.36 7.09 -7.06
CA ALA A 22 5.41 6.14 -6.73
C ALA A 22 6.81 6.61 -7.16
N GLU A 23 6.91 7.31 -8.29
CA GLU A 23 8.16 7.94 -8.75
C GLU A 23 8.59 9.06 -7.78
N ASP A 24 7.67 9.90 -7.35
CA ASP A 24 7.92 10.98 -6.37
C ASP A 24 8.38 10.42 -5.02
N ILE A 25 7.64 9.44 -4.48
CA ILE A 25 8.01 8.78 -3.22
C ILE A 25 9.36 8.09 -3.34
N THR A 26 9.69 7.51 -4.50
CA THR A 26 11.00 6.90 -4.74
C THR A 26 12.12 7.92 -4.58
N GLN A 27 11.95 9.12 -5.12
CA GLN A 27 12.95 10.19 -4.98
C GLN A 27 13.08 10.62 -3.52
N GLU A 28 11.95 10.85 -2.82
CA GLU A 28 11.95 11.21 -1.41
C GLU A 28 12.63 10.16 -0.52
N VAL A 29 12.40 8.87 -0.78
CA VAL A 29 13.03 7.76 -0.05
C VAL A 29 14.54 7.82 -0.22
N PHE A 30 15.06 8.03 -1.44
CA PHE A 30 16.50 8.09 -1.66
C PHE A 30 17.14 9.33 -1.03
N ILE A 31 16.46 10.47 -1.00
CA ILE A 31 16.92 11.64 -0.27
C ILE A 31 17.04 11.31 1.23
N GLU A 32 16.03 10.65 1.83
CA GLU A 32 16.07 10.27 3.24
C GLU A 32 17.13 9.21 3.53
N VAL A 33 17.27 8.21 2.66
CA VAL A 33 18.33 7.20 2.75
C VAL A 33 19.71 7.88 2.77
N TYR A 34 19.97 8.81 1.85
CA TYR A 34 21.24 9.52 1.79
C TYR A 34 21.52 10.33 3.06
N GLN A 35 20.52 11.06 3.56
CA GLN A 35 20.63 11.89 4.76
C GLN A 35 20.79 11.07 6.05
N SER A 36 20.24 9.87 6.09
CA SER A 36 20.21 9.03 7.29
C SER A 36 21.18 7.84 7.26
N LEU A 37 21.92 7.67 6.16
CA LEU A 37 22.84 6.54 5.99
C LEU A 37 23.92 6.49 7.10
N SER A 38 24.42 7.65 7.53
CA SER A 38 25.39 7.73 8.64
C SER A 38 24.82 7.31 10.01
N LYS A 39 23.48 7.27 10.13
CA LYS A 39 22.78 6.84 11.36
C LYS A 39 22.35 5.38 11.31
N PHE A 40 22.59 4.69 10.19
CA PHE A 40 22.27 3.28 10.06
C PHE A 40 23.13 2.44 11.00
N LYS A 41 22.51 1.81 12.00
CA LYS A 41 23.18 1.09 13.09
C LYS A 41 23.39 -0.41 12.82
N GLU A 42 23.18 -0.89 11.60
CA GLU A 42 23.32 -2.30 11.21
C GLU A 42 22.51 -3.30 12.08
N GLN A 43 21.43 -2.83 12.72
CA GLN A 43 20.54 -3.67 13.54
C GLN A 43 19.56 -4.51 12.67
N SER A 44 19.51 -4.26 11.38
CA SER A 44 18.75 -4.99 10.38
C SER A 44 19.52 -5.01 9.07
N THR A 45 19.05 -5.75 8.07
CA THR A 45 19.63 -5.63 6.73
C THR A 45 19.34 -4.25 6.14
N ILE A 46 20.20 -3.80 5.22
CA ILE A 46 19.99 -2.53 4.53
C ILE A 46 18.67 -2.52 3.74
N SER A 47 18.26 -3.69 3.18
CA SER A 47 16.98 -3.86 2.51
C SER A 47 15.81 -3.60 3.46
N THR A 48 15.80 -4.24 4.63
CA THR A 48 14.77 -4.07 5.66
C THR A 48 14.64 -2.62 6.09
N TRP A 49 15.79 -1.94 6.24
CA TRP A 49 15.82 -0.53 6.60
C TRP A 49 15.24 0.36 5.49
N ILE A 50 15.59 0.10 4.22
CA ILE A 50 15.02 0.82 3.05
C ILE A 50 13.52 0.55 2.94
N TYR A 51 13.06 -0.71 3.11
CA TYR A 51 11.62 -1.04 3.15
C TYR A 51 10.89 -0.22 4.21
N ARG A 52 11.45 -0.09 5.42
CA ARG A 52 10.86 0.70 6.50
C ARG A 52 10.67 2.16 6.11
N ILE A 53 11.69 2.79 5.52
CA ILE A 53 11.60 4.18 5.04
C ILE A 53 10.52 4.28 3.97
N THR A 54 10.52 3.38 2.99
CA THR A 54 9.57 3.37 1.88
C THR A 54 8.12 3.23 2.37
N VAL A 55 7.86 2.25 3.23
CA VAL A 55 6.53 2.01 3.80
C VAL A 55 6.05 3.24 4.59
N ASN A 56 6.89 3.82 5.44
CA ASN A 56 6.51 5.01 6.20
C ASN A 56 6.16 6.18 5.28
N LYS A 57 6.96 6.46 4.25
CA LYS A 57 6.67 7.51 3.26
C LYS A 57 5.35 7.28 2.55
N CYS A 58 5.09 6.05 2.10
CA CYS A 58 3.82 5.70 1.45
C CYS A 58 2.63 5.92 2.39
N LEU A 59 2.73 5.48 3.66
CA LEU A 59 1.66 5.65 4.63
C LEU A 59 1.40 7.12 4.96
N ASP A 60 2.45 7.91 5.12
CA ASP A 60 2.32 9.35 5.38
C ASP A 60 1.68 10.08 4.19
N HIS A 61 2.06 9.75 2.96
CA HIS A 61 1.44 10.25 1.75
C HIS A 61 -0.06 9.91 1.70
N LEU A 62 -0.43 8.64 1.93
CA LEU A 62 -1.82 8.20 1.96
C LEU A 62 -2.65 8.87 3.05
N ARG A 63 -2.08 9.10 4.22
CA ARG A 63 -2.72 9.82 5.33
C ARG A 63 -2.93 11.31 4.97
N ALA A 64 -1.95 11.93 4.33
CA ALA A 64 -2.06 13.31 3.86
C ALA A 64 -3.17 13.45 2.81
N LYS A 65 -3.21 12.57 1.81
CA LYS A 65 -4.24 12.50 0.77
C LYS A 65 -5.66 12.32 1.36
N LYS A 66 -5.81 11.44 2.36
CA LYS A 66 -7.08 11.26 3.08
C LYS A 66 -7.50 12.51 3.87
N ARG A 67 -6.55 13.24 4.46
CA ARG A 67 -6.85 14.51 5.15
C ARG A 67 -7.32 15.57 4.17
N GLN A 68 -6.63 15.73 3.04
CA GLN A 68 -7.01 16.69 1.99
C GLN A 68 -8.41 16.41 1.43
N LYS A 69 -8.73 15.13 1.12
CA LYS A 69 -10.07 14.75 0.64
C LYS A 69 -11.17 15.08 1.65
N ARG A 70 -10.94 14.83 2.95
CA ARG A 70 -11.90 15.20 4.01
C ARG A 70 -12.07 16.70 4.15
N PHE A 71 -10.98 17.44 4.08
CA PHE A 71 -11.04 18.91 4.18
C PHE A 71 -11.73 19.52 2.94
N GLY A 72 -11.42 19.03 1.73
CA GLY A 72 -12.09 19.44 0.50
C GLY A 72 -13.60 19.16 0.52
N PHE A 73 -14.02 18.03 1.07
CA PHE A 73 -15.44 17.72 1.26
C PHE A 73 -16.13 18.71 2.24
N LEU A 74 -15.47 19.02 3.36
CA LEU A 74 -16.02 19.99 4.34
C LEU A 74 -16.09 21.40 3.76
N THR A 75 -15.08 21.85 3.01
CA THR A 75 -15.12 23.18 2.36
C THR A 75 -16.13 23.22 1.22
N GLY A 76 -16.31 22.12 0.46
CA GLY A 76 -17.33 22.00 -0.57
C GLY A 76 -18.77 22.04 -0.03
N LEU A 77 -19.00 21.61 1.21
CA LEU A 77 -20.29 21.76 1.90
C LEU A 77 -20.61 23.23 2.26
N PHE A 78 -19.58 24.06 2.46
CA PHE A 78 -19.74 25.49 2.78
C PHE A 78 -19.69 26.41 1.56
N HIS A 79 -19.24 25.89 0.38
CA HIS A 79 -19.23 26.62 -0.90
C HIS A 79 -19.74 25.70 -2.02
N PRO A 80 -21.06 25.66 -2.27
CA PRO A 80 -21.66 24.76 -3.26
C PRO A 80 -21.32 25.09 -4.74
N GLU A 81 -20.59 26.16 -5.03
CA GLU A 81 -20.22 26.55 -6.40
C GLU A 81 -18.92 25.92 -6.93
N SER A 82 -18.15 25.19 -6.12
CA SER A 82 -16.99 24.42 -6.57
C SER A 82 -17.32 22.92 -6.61
N GLY A 83 -18.37 22.58 -7.35
CA GLY A 83 -18.74 21.20 -7.59
C GLY A 83 -17.82 20.56 -8.61
N GLU A 84 -16.86 19.80 -8.18
CA GLU A 84 -16.37 18.59 -8.82
C GLU A 84 -15.45 17.88 -7.84
N VAL A 85 -16.04 17.11 -6.92
CA VAL A 85 -15.32 16.01 -6.32
C VAL A 85 -15.27 14.91 -7.40
N LEU A 86 -14.37 15.09 -8.36
CA LEU A 86 -13.97 14.00 -9.24
C LEU A 86 -13.46 12.88 -8.35
N ALA A 87 -14.25 11.82 -8.22
CA ALA A 87 -13.74 10.52 -7.85
C ALA A 87 -12.71 10.17 -8.93
N GLU A 88 -11.45 10.53 -8.70
CA GLU A 88 -10.35 9.98 -9.48
C GLU A 88 -10.47 8.46 -9.38
N ILE A 89 -11.01 7.87 -10.44
CA ILE A 89 -10.83 6.46 -10.72
C ILE A 89 -9.31 6.34 -10.88
N SER A 90 -8.64 5.84 -9.85
CA SER A 90 -7.20 5.60 -9.93
C SER A 90 -6.98 4.70 -11.14
N HIS A 91 -6.35 5.23 -12.18
CA HIS A 91 -5.94 4.44 -13.33
C HIS A 91 -4.93 3.42 -12.79
N PHE A 92 -5.40 2.18 -12.66
CA PHE A 92 -4.56 1.05 -12.31
C PHE A 92 -3.59 0.81 -13.46
N ASP A 93 -2.42 1.40 -13.37
CA ASP A 93 -1.35 1.25 -14.37
C ASP A 93 -0.17 0.50 -13.76
N HIS A 94 -0.37 -0.80 -13.54
CA HIS A 94 0.69 -1.68 -13.07
C HIS A 94 1.39 -2.30 -14.27
N PRO A 95 2.66 -1.96 -14.57
CA PRO A 95 3.36 -2.31 -15.80
C PRO A 95 3.70 -3.80 -15.99
N GLY A 96 3.27 -4.68 -15.10
CA GLY A 96 3.54 -6.13 -15.16
C GLY A 96 2.31 -7.01 -15.31
N ILE A 97 1.10 -6.45 -15.52
CA ILE A 97 -0.14 -7.23 -15.54
C ILE A 97 -0.74 -7.25 -16.95
N GLU A 98 -0.89 -8.45 -17.53
CA GLU A 98 -1.58 -8.67 -18.80
C GLU A 98 -3.03 -8.21 -18.76
N MET A 99 -3.57 -7.75 -19.90
CA MET A 99 -4.89 -7.09 -19.98
C MET A 99 -6.06 -7.94 -19.43
N GLU A 100 -6.06 -9.26 -19.64
CA GLU A 100 -7.07 -10.18 -19.07
C GLU A 100 -7.01 -10.30 -17.53
N LYS A 101 -5.84 -10.03 -16.94
CA LYS A 101 -5.64 -10.07 -15.49
C LYS A 101 -5.84 -8.69 -14.84
N LYS A 102 -5.89 -7.60 -15.64
CA LYS A 102 -6.04 -6.23 -15.11
C LYS A 102 -7.32 -6.05 -14.30
N GLU A 103 -8.43 -6.55 -14.79
CA GLU A 103 -9.72 -6.41 -14.10
C GLU A 103 -9.73 -7.14 -12.75
N LYS A 104 -9.24 -8.38 -12.71
CA LYS A 104 -9.12 -9.16 -11.46
C LYS A 104 -8.13 -8.51 -10.48
N ALA A 105 -7.04 -7.96 -10.98
CA ALA A 105 -6.06 -7.24 -10.18
C ALA A 105 -6.64 -5.93 -9.62
N GLN A 106 -7.38 -5.17 -10.41
CA GLN A 106 -8.09 -3.96 -9.94
C GLN A 106 -9.03 -4.26 -8.78
N PHE A 107 -9.83 -5.32 -8.88
CA PHE A 107 -10.73 -5.74 -7.81
C PHE A 107 -9.96 -6.16 -6.55
N LEU A 108 -8.87 -6.90 -6.71
CA LEU A 108 -8.03 -7.29 -5.57
C LEU A 108 -7.43 -6.06 -4.89
N PHE A 109 -6.84 -5.14 -5.64
CA PHE A 109 -6.25 -3.93 -5.07
C PHE A 109 -7.30 -3.03 -4.42
N LYS A 110 -8.49 -2.91 -5.01
CA LYS A 110 -9.62 -2.20 -4.40
C LYS A 110 -10.03 -2.83 -3.05
N ALA A 111 -10.06 -4.16 -2.97
CA ALA A 111 -10.32 -4.86 -1.72
C ALA A 111 -9.18 -4.65 -0.69
N ILE A 112 -7.92 -4.62 -1.14
CA ILE A 112 -6.76 -4.32 -0.29
C ILE A 112 -6.83 -2.88 0.24
N GLU A 113 -7.26 -1.92 -0.57
CA GLU A 113 -7.44 -0.52 -0.14
C GLU A 113 -8.50 -0.34 0.95
N ALA A 114 -9.51 -1.19 0.98
CA ALA A 114 -10.53 -1.19 2.01
C ALA A 114 -10.06 -1.73 3.37
N LEU A 115 -8.89 -2.37 3.43
CA LEU A 115 -8.33 -2.88 4.68
C LEU A 115 -7.88 -1.74 5.62
N PRO A 116 -7.97 -1.96 6.94
CA PRO A 116 -7.26 -1.13 7.91
C PRO A 116 -5.77 -1.05 7.60
N GLU A 117 -5.16 0.11 7.82
CA GLU A 117 -3.79 0.44 7.40
C GLU A 117 -2.75 -0.64 7.77
N ASN A 118 -2.72 -1.09 9.03
CA ASN A 118 -1.76 -2.12 9.46
C ASN A 118 -2.01 -3.48 8.80
N GLN A 119 -3.27 -3.84 8.51
CA GLN A 119 -3.61 -5.06 7.80
C GLN A 119 -3.20 -4.98 6.33
N LYS A 120 -3.47 -3.83 5.69
CA LYS A 120 -3.02 -3.53 4.32
C LYS A 120 -1.51 -3.65 4.23
N THR A 121 -0.77 -2.99 5.12
CA THR A 121 0.69 -3.00 5.16
C THR A 121 1.24 -4.42 5.30
N ALA A 122 0.80 -5.17 6.30
CA ALA A 122 1.24 -6.55 6.51
C ALA A 122 0.92 -7.44 5.29
N PHE A 123 -0.26 -7.27 4.68
CA PHE A 123 -0.67 -8.07 3.54
C PHE A 123 0.15 -7.77 2.28
N ILE A 124 0.41 -6.49 1.96
CA ILE A 124 1.25 -6.11 0.82
C ILE A 124 2.66 -6.68 0.99
N LEU A 125 3.29 -6.48 2.15
CA LEU A 125 4.64 -6.96 2.41
C LEU A 125 4.73 -8.50 2.36
N TRP A 126 3.70 -9.20 2.84
CA TRP A 126 3.70 -10.66 2.85
C TRP A 126 3.34 -11.28 1.50
N HIS A 127 2.32 -10.76 0.82
CA HIS A 127 1.75 -11.42 -0.36
C HIS A 127 2.29 -10.89 -1.69
N ILE A 128 2.61 -9.60 -1.74
CA ILE A 128 3.07 -8.95 -2.98
C ILE A 128 4.60 -8.85 -2.99
N GLU A 129 5.21 -8.45 -1.86
CA GLU A 129 6.68 -8.37 -1.73
C GLU A 129 7.32 -9.71 -1.31
N GLU A 130 6.50 -10.73 -0.98
CA GLU A 130 6.92 -12.08 -0.60
C GLU A 130 7.90 -12.13 0.59
N LEU A 131 7.84 -11.14 1.49
CA LEU A 131 8.74 -11.05 2.63
C LEU A 131 8.35 -12.05 3.74
N PRO A 132 9.34 -12.64 4.44
CA PRO A 132 9.09 -13.48 5.60
C PRO A 132 8.52 -12.66 6.77
N GLN A 133 7.66 -13.26 7.57
CA GLN A 133 6.96 -12.57 8.67
C GLN A 133 7.92 -11.93 9.69
N LYS A 134 9.12 -12.50 9.88
CA LYS A 134 10.15 -11.92 10.73
C LYS A 134 10.62 -10.56 10.19
N GLU A 135 10.87 -10.47 8.90
CA GLU A 135 11.30 -9.23 8.26
C GLU A 135 10.18 -8.19 8.26
N ILE A 136 8.93 -8.62 8.00
CA ILE A 136 7.75 -7.77 8.12
C ILE A 136 7.62 -7.19 9.54
N ALA A 137 7.85 -8.01 10.57
CA ALA A 137 7.82 -7.56 11.96
C ALA A 137 8.88 -6.47 12.23
N GLU A 138 10.09 -6.62 11.67
CA GLU A 138 11.14 -5.63 11.75
C GLU A 138 10.78 -4.34 11.00
N ILE A 139 10.22 -4.44 9.78
CA ILE A 139 9.76 -3.28 8.98
C ILE A 139 8.66 -2.53 9.73
N MET A 140 7.67 -3.24 10.25
CA MET A 140 6.52 -2.66 10.95
C MET A 140 6.80 -2.32 12.43
N GLN A 141 8.02 -2.54 12.93
CA GLN A 141 8.40 -2.35 14.33
C GLN A 141 7.44 -3.05 15.29
N SER A 142 7.12 -4.30 15.01
CA SER A 142 6.11 -5.09 15.70
C SER A 142 6.66 -6.49 16.02
N SER A 143 5.85 -7.33 16.68
CA SER A 143 6.21 -8.73 16.91
C SER A 143 5.72 -9.62 15.76
N VAL A 144 6.40 -10.75 15.53
CA VAL A 144 5.96 -11.76 14.55
C VAL A 144 4.52 -12.22 14.83
N LYS A 145 4.18 -12.44 16.11
CA LYS A 145 2.83 -12.81 16.51
C LYS A 145 1.77 -11.76 16.19
N ALA A 146 2.13 -10.46 16.28
CA ALA A 146 1.24 -9.38 15.86
C ALA A 146 1.05 -9.38 14.34
N VAL A 147 2.12 -9.60 13.56
CA VAL A 147 2.05 -9.72 12.09
C VAL A 147 1.16 -10.90 11.69
N GLU A 148 1.30 -12.07 12.32
CA GLU A 148 0.42 -13.23 12.09
C GLU A 148 -1.05 -12.88 12.31
N SER A 149 -1.35 -12.21 13.43
CA SER A 149 -2.71 -11.75 13.74
C SER A 149 -3.25 -10.73 12.74
N LEU A 150 -2.39 -9.82 12.23
CA LEU A 150 -2.76 -8.88 11.18
C LEU A 150 -3.07 -9.59 9.87
N LEU A 151 -2.25 -10.55 9.47
CA LEU A 151 -2.44 -11.34 8.25
C LEU A 151 -3.71 -12.19 8.30
N GLN A 152 -4.02 -12.82 9.43
CA GLN A 152 -5.26 -13.57 9.61
C GLN A 152 -6.49 -12.66 9.45
N ARG A 153 -6.47 -11.48 10.09
CA ARG A 153 -7.56 -10.49 9.97
C ARG A 153 -7.66 -9.91 8.57
N ALA A 154 -6.52 -9.62 7.93
CA ALA A 154 -6.48 -9.15 6.54
C ALA A 154 -7.14 -10.15 5.59
N LYS A 155 -6.78 -11.44 5.68
CA LYS A 155 -7.39 -12.51 4.86
C LYS A 155 -8.90 -12.62 5.08
N ALA A 156 -9.36 -12.54 6.34
CA ALA A 156 -10.79 -12.59 6.67
C ALA A 156 -11.55 -11.38 6.09
N ASN A 157 -10.98 -10.18 6.21
CA ASN A 157 -11.59 -8.96 5.67
C ASN A 157 -11.57 -8.93 4.14
N LEU A 158 -10.46 -9.33 3.51
CA LEU A 158 -10.38 -9.45 2.04
C LEU A 158 -11.41 -10.42 1.50
N ARG A 159 -11.61 -11.58 2.15
CA ARG A 159 -12.66 -12.52 1.75
C ARG A 159 -14.03 -11.85 1.75
N LYS A 160 -14.37 -11.12 2.81
CA LYS A 160 -15.66 -10.39 2.91
C LYS A 160 -15.81 -9.34 1.81
N GLU A 161 -14.74 -8.59 1.49
CA GLU A 161 -14.79 -7.59 0.43
C GLU A 161 -14.93 -8.23 -0.95
N LEU A 162 -14.20 -9.31 -1.23
CA LEU A 162 -14.28 -10.03 -2.48
C LEU A 162 -15.64 -10.75 -2.67
N GLU A 163 -16.26 -11.24 -1.59
CA GLU A 163 -17.61 -11.82 -1.64
C GLU A 163 -18.69 -10.79 -2.01
N LYS A 164 -18.50 -9.51 -1.69
CA LYS A 164 -19.39 -8.42 -2.15
C LYS A 164 -19.26 -8.17 -3.65
N ILE A 165 -18.07 -8.36 -4.21
CA ILE A 165 -17.76 -8.11 -5.63
C ILE A 165 -18.15 -9.33 -6.49
N TYR A 166 -17.98 -10.54 -5.95
CA TYR A 166 -18.25 -11.80 -6.63
C TYR A 166 -19.25 -12.67 -5.85
N PRO A 167 -20.54 -12.31 -5.78
CA PRO A 167 -21.53 -13.06 -5.00
C PRO A 167 -21.76 -14.49 -5.53
N GLU A 168 -21.47 -14.77 -6.80
CA GLU A 168 -21.68 -16.08 -7.44
C GLU A 168 -20.75 -17.17 -6.89
N ARG A 169 -19.55 -16.85 -6.43
CA ARG A 169 -18.62 -17.83 -5.85
C ARG A 169 -19.02 -18.34 -4.45
N ARG A 170 -20.07 -17.76 -3.86
CA ARG A 170 -20.63 -18.23 -2.59
C ARG A 170 -21.37 -19.55 -2.75
N ASN A 171 -21.95 -19.82 -3.93
CA ASN A 171 -22.80 -20.98 -4.19
C ASN A 171 -22.03 -22.25 -4.58
N GLU A 172 -20.74 -22.15 -4.93
CA GLU A 172 -19.93 -23.32 -5.32
C GLU A 172 -19.29 -24.06 -4.14
N ARG A 173 -19.52 -23.64 -2.89
CA ARG A 173 -18.93 -24.22 -1.67
C ARG A 173 -19.91 -24.81 -0.67
N ASN A 174 -21.18 -25.01 -1.08
CA ASN A 174 -22.17 -25.74 -0.28
C ASN A 174 -22.46 -27.11 -0.89
#